data_e8e3d0d60f71b7f3722e9f5838db3e6f
#
_entry.id   e8e3d0d60f71b7f3722e9f5838db3e6f
#
_cell.length_a   1.000
_cell.length_b   1.000
_cell.length_c   1.000
_cell.angle_alpha   90.00
_cell.angle_beta   90.00
_cell.angle_gamma   90.00
#
_symmetry.space_group_name_H-M   'P 1'
#
loop_
_entity.id
_entity.type
_entity.pdbx_description
1 polymer ?
#
loop_
_entity_poly.entity_id
_entity_poly.type
_entity_poly.pdbx_seq_one_letter_code
_entity_poly.pdbx_strand_id
1 'polypeptide(L)'
;MYILMGERFPDRITHSLYFMEFVVLAGILFVLIMQKRRSGRTHLVRMTMLICFGLFSVLLLPGKIGEVSQDQKYREQQNEPYLQVYEYFAHHPENFYFMDVYSSVSYSEKMFVNVDNSIHNYDIMGGWASKSPLYRKKLKAYQINTMEEGLLSMENVYFVRKKAEDMHWLSNYYESHGENIKITLVETIDDVFEIYRIEAANL
;
A
#
# COMPACT_ATOMS: atom_id res chain seq x y z
N MET A 1 9.26 6.53 24.24
CA MET A 1 9.31 5.36 25.11
C MET A 1 8.09 4.43 24.96
N TYR A 2 6.86 4.94 24.91
CA TYR A 2 5.63 4.13 24.70
C TYR A 2 5.60 3.35 23.37
N ILE A 3 6.12 3.91 22.29
CA ILE A 3 6.14 3.28 20.96
C ILE A 3 7.12 2.10 20.92
N LEU A 4 8.25 2.18 21.64
CA LEU A 4 9.24 1.10 21.75
C LEU A 4 8.70 -0.09 22.56
N MET A 5 7.86 0.16 23.55
CA MET A 5 7.28 -0.90 24.41
C MET A 5 6.14 -1.66 23.73
N GLY A 6 5.55 -1.10 22.65
CA GLY A 6 4.41 -1.67 21.94
C GLY A 6 4.77 -2.46 20.67
N GLU A 7 6.05 -2.72 20.39
CA GLU A 7 6.54 -3.37 19.15
C GLU A 7 6.00 -2.73 17.86
N ARG A 8 5.49 -1.50 17.95
CA ARG A 8 4.90 -0.76 16.83
C ARG A 8 5.88 0.25 16.23
N PHE A 9 7.05 -0.22 15.84
CA PHE A 9 7.97 0.58 15.04
C PHE A 9 7.77 0.21 13.56
N PRO A 10 6.98 0.96 12.79
CA PRO A 10 6.86 0.72 11.36
C PRO A 10 8.24 0.88 10.72
N ASP A 11 8.62 -0.02 9.83
CA ASP A 11 9.91 -0.03 9.12
C ASP A 11 10.25 1.34 8.50
N ARG A 12 9.24 2.05 8.01
CA ARG A 12 9.39 3.42 7.48
C ARG A 12 9.98 4.42 8.49
N ILE A 13 9.66 4.29 9.79
CA ILE A 13 10.20 5.17 10.84
C ILE A 13 11.62 4.73 11.16
N THR A 14 11.86 3.43 11.28
CA THR A 14 13.17 2.86 11.54
C THR A 14 14.16 3.22 10.43
N HIS A 15 13.78 3.06 9.18
CA HIS A 15 14.61 3.45 8.03
C HIS A 15 14.92 4.95 8.00
N SER A 16 13.96 5.80 8.34
CA SER A 16 14.17 7.24 8.41
C SER A 16 15.16 7.64 9.50
N LEU A 17 15.12 6.97 10.66
CA LEU A 17 16.08 7.17 11.75
C LEU A 17 17.48 6.74 11.33
N TYR A 18 17.65 5.56 10.75
CA TYR A 18 18.93 5.07 10.25
C TYR A 18 19.50 5.99 9.16
N PHE A 19 18.66 6.49 8.27
CA PHE A 19 19.09 7.45 7.26
C PHE A 19 19.60 8.75 7.91
N MET A 20 18.91 9.28 8.92
CA MET A 20 19.33 10.46 9.65
C MET A 20 20.68 10.23 10.38
N GLU A 21 20.83 9.08 11.07
CA GLU A 21 22.09 8.70 11.70
C GLU A 21 23.24 8.61 10.68
N PHE A 22 22.97 7.99 9.52
CA PHE A 22 23.95 7.92 8.44
C PHE A 22 24.38 9.31 7.95
N VAL A 23 23.43 10.24 7.74
CA VAL A 23 23.74 11.61 7.30
C VAL A 23 24.58 12.34 8.34
N VAL A 24 24.25 12.20 9.62
CA VAL A 24 25.03 12.79 10.73
C VAL A 24 26.46 12.25 10.76
N LEU A 25 26.62 10.92 10.69
CA LEU A 25 27.93 10.28 10.68
C LEU A 25 28.75 10.66 9.45
N ALA A 26 28.13 10.71 8.27
CA ALA A 26 28.77 11.16 7.04
C ALA A 26 29.20 12.64 7.13
N GLY A 27 28.38 13.48 7.73
CA GLY A 27 28.71 14.89 8.00
C GLY A 27 29.91 15.04 8.93
N ILE A 28 29.95 14.30 10.03
CA ILE A 28 31.09 14.27 10.96
C ILE A 28 32.36 13.81 10.23
N LEU A 29 32.26 12.73 9.46
CA LEU A 29 33.38 12.21 8.67
C LEU A 29 33.89 13.24 7.66
N PHE A 30 32.98 13.92 6.95
CA PHE A 30 33.33 14.98 6.01
C PHE A 30 34.09 16.14 6.70
N VAL A 31 33.59 16.62 7.84
CA VAL A 31 34.26 17.67 8.63
C VAL A 31 35.66 17.21 9.06
N LEU A 32 35.80 15.97 9.53
CA LEU A 32 37.11 15.43 9.93
C LEU A 32 38.09 15.35 8.74
N ILE A 33 37.59 15.01 7.54
CA ILE A 33 38.42 14.98 6.31
C ILE A 33 38.88 16.40 5.92
N MET A 34 37.95 17.36 5.95
CA MET A 34 38.22 18.74 5.49
C MET A 34 39.03 19.56 6.48
N GLN A 35 39.13 19.18 7.73
CA GLN A 35 39.87 19.88 8.75
C GLN A 35 41.38 19.89 8.44
N LYS A 36 41.97 21.10 8.37
CA LYS A 36 43.36 21.36 7.96
C LYS A 36 44.36 20.59 8.85
N ARG A 37 45.34 19.96 8.20
CA ARG A 37 46.42 19.16 8.82
C ARG A 37 47.19 19.96 9.86
N ARG A 38 47.13 19.60 11.14
CA ARG A 38 47.96 20.17 12.21
C ARG A 38 49.02 19.21 12.79
N SER A 39 48.91 17.89 12.59
CA SER A 39 49.87 16.91 13.17
C SER A 39 49.80 15.57 12.42
N GLY A 40 50.92 14.88 12.27
CA GLY A 40 51.01 13.56 11.65
C GLY A 40 50.16 12.47 12.35
N ARG A 41 49.99 12.56 13.68
CA ARG A 41 49.18 11.65 14.47
C ARG A 41 47.69 11.71 14.11
N THR A 42 47.20 12.92 13.80
CA THR A 42 45.79 13.11 13.37
C THR A 42 45.53 12.53 11.99
N HIS A 43 46.55 12.46 11.13
CA HIS A 43 46.45 11.87 9.82
C HIS A 43 46.28 10.36 9.91
N LEU A 44 47.03 9.66 10.77
CA LEU A 44 46.92 8.23 10.97
C LEU A 44 45.54 7.85 11.48
N VAL A 45 45.03 8.54 12.50
CA VAL A 45 43.68 8.29 13.06
C VAL A 45 42.59 8.43 11.99
N ARG A 46 42.67 9.47 11.14
CA ARG A 46 41.72 9.67 10.05
C ARG A 46 41.76 8.55 9.01
N MET A 47 42.97 8.16 8.59
CA MET A 47 43.12 7.05 7.64
C MET A 47 42.57 5.74 8.22
N THR A 48 42.82 5.47 9.49
CA THR A 48 42.27 4.29 10.15
C THR A 48 40.73 4.34 10.20
N MET A 49 40.13 5.46 10.55
CA MET A 49 38.67 5.63 10.56
C MET A 49 38.06 5.42 9.15
N LEU A 50 38.68 5.98 8.10
CA LEU A 50 38.22 5.81 6.73
C LEU A 50 38.31 4.35 6.28
N ILE A 51 39.42 3.67 6.61
CA ILE A 51 39.59 2.25 6.29
C ILE A 51 38.54 1.40 7.03
N CYS A 52 38.35 1.63 8.35
CA CYS A 52 37.35 0.92 9.14
C CYS A 52 35.93 1.15 8.59
N PHE A 53 35.57 2.39 8.23
CA PHE A 53 34.28 2.70 7.64
C PHE A 53 34.10 2.02 6.29
N GLY A 54 35.13 2.07 5.43
CA GLY A 54 35.10 1.37 4.14
C GLY A 54 34.94 -0.14 4.27
N LEU A 55 35.70 -0.77 5.17
CA LEU A 55 35.59 -2.22 5.44
C LEU A 55 34.22 -2.57 5.99
N PHE A 56 33.70 -1.80 6.93
CA PHE A 56 32.38 -1.99 7.51
C PHE A 56 31.28 -1.90 6.44
N SER A 57 31.37 -0.89 5.55
CA SER A 57 30.43 -0.74 4.44
C SER A 57 30.48 -1.92 3.46
N VAL A 58 31.69 -2.35 3.07
CA VAL A 58 31.86 -3.49 2.14
C VAL A 58 31.33 -4.80 2.74
N LEU A 59 31.43 -4.98 4.06
CA LEU A 59 30.96 -6.20 4.73
C LEU A 59 29.45 -6.22 4.93
N LEU A 60 28.83 -5.09 5.25
CA LEU A 60 27.40 -5.04 5.60
C LEU A 60 26.47 -4.72 4.42
N LEU A 61 26.90 -3.88 3.48
CA LEU A 61 26.05 -3.46 2.36
C LEU A 61 25.55 -4.62 1.50
N PRO A 62 26.35 -5.63 1.12
CA PRO A 62 25.87 -6.71 0.26
C PRO A 62 24.70 -7.48 0.85
N GLY A 63 24.73 -7.76 2.17
CA GLY A 63 23.63 -8.41 2.85
C GLY A 63 22.34 -7.58 2.80
N LYS A 64 22.46 -6.28 3.08
CA LYS A 64 21.31 -5.37 3.06
C LYS A 64 20.75 -5.14 1.66
N ILE A 65 21.61 -5.07 0.64
CA ILE A 65 21.16 -5.01 -0.75
C ILE A 65 20.39 -6.28 -1.14
N GLY A 66 20.86 -7.44 -0.68
CA GLY A 66 20.17 -8.72 -0.89
C GLY A 66 18.77 -8.72 -0.28
N GLU A 67 18.64 -8.32 1.00
CA GLU A 67 17.35 -8.22 1.70
C GLU A 67 16.39 -7.27 0.94
N VAL A 68 16.83 -6.06 0.60
CA VAL A 68 16.00 -5.08 -0.13
C VAL A 68 15.58 -5.61 -1.50
N SER A 69 16.49 -6.28 -2.22
CA SER A 69 16.15 -6.89 -3.52
C SER A 69 15.14 -8.03 -3.39
N GLN A 70 15.20 -8.81 -2.32
CA GLN A 70 14.23 -9.86 -2.05
C GLN A 70 12.87 -9.28 -1.69
N ASP A 71 12.83 -8.26 -0.83
CA ASP A 71 11.60 -7.53 -0.48
C ASP A 71 10.95 -6.89 -1.71
N GLN A 72 11.76 -6.33 -2.60
CA GLN A 72 11.24 -5.77 -3.85
C GLN A 72 10.54 -6.83 -4.70
N LYS A 73 11.18 -7.98 -4.92
CA LYS A 73 10.58 -9.09 -5.67
C LYS A 73 9.30 -9.59 -5.03
N TYR A 74 9.30 -9.74 -3.71
CA TYR A 74 8.12 -10.14 -2.96
C TYR A 74 6.96 -9.15 -3.18
N ARG A 75 7.21 -7.85 -3.07
CA ARG A 75 6.20 -6.81 -3.31
C ARG A 75 5.70 -6.79 -4.75
N GLU A 76 6.58 -7.00 -5.72
CA GLU A 76 6.19 -7.11 -7.13
C GLU A 76 5.24 -8.29 -7.35
N GLN A 77 5.55 -9.46 -6.79
CA GLN A 77 4.67 -10.62 -6.85
C GLN A 77 3.33 -10.39 -6.13
N GLN A 78 3.34 -9.70 -5.00
CA GLN A 78 2.10 -9.36 -4.28
C GLN A 78 1.25 -8.33 -5.04
N ASN A 79 1.86 -7.47 -5.84
CA ASN A 79 1.15 -6.44 -6.59
C ASN A 79 0.56 -6.97 -7.92
N GLU A 80 1.07 -8.05 -8.46
CA GLU A 80 0.65 -8.58 -9.77
C GLU A 80 -0.86 -8.78 -9.89
N PRO A 81 -1.54 -9.47 -8.96
CA PRO A 81 -2.99 -9.63 -9.02
C PRO A 81 -3.77 -8.30 -8.97
N TYR A 82 -3.23 -7.31 -8.25
CA TYR A 82 -3.86 -5.98 -8.19
C TYR A 82 -3.79 -5.25 -9.52
N LEU A 83 -2.65 -5.35 -10.21
CA LEU A 83 -2.50 -4.75 -11.53
C LEU A 83 -3.51 -5.31 -12.52
N GLN A 84 -3.75 -6.63 -12.48
CA GLN A 84 -4.76 -7.29 -13.31
C GLN A 84 -6.19 -6.82 -12.98
N VAL A 85 -6.50 -6.64 -11.68
CA VAL A 85 -7.80 -6.10 -11.26
C VAL A 85 -7.98 -4.66 -11.73
N TYR A 86 -6.95 -3.83 -11.62
CA TYR A 86 -7.01 -2.44 -12.08
C TYR A 86 -7.12 -2.35 -13.60
N GLU A 87 -6.45 -3.23 -14.33
CA GLU A 87 -6.59 -3.35 -15.78
C GLU A 87 -8.02 -3.77 -16.16
N TYR A 88 -8.61 -4.71 -15.44
CA TYR A 88 -10.00 -5.08 -15.61
C TYR A 88 -10.95 -3.88 -15.40
N PHE A 89 -10.74 -3.09 -14.35
CA PHE A 89 -11.53 -1.88 -14.12
C PHE A 89 -11.39 -0.87 -15.26
N ALA A 90 -10.17 -0.70 -15.76
CA ALA A 90 -9.91 0.22 -16.89
C ALA A 90 -10.60 -0.21 -18.18
N HIS A 91 -10.79 -1.51 -18.40
CA HIS A 91 -11.50 -2.04 -19.56
C HIS A 91 -13.04 -1.97 -19.44
N HIS A 92 -13.56 -1.71 -18.23
CA HIS A 92 -14.98 -1.59 -17.96
C HIS A 92 -15.32 -0.25 -17.30
N PRO A 93 -15.07 0.88 -17.99
CA PRO A 93 -15.21 2.22 -17.40
C PRO A 93 -16.66 2.61 -17.07
N GLU A 94 -17.65 1.92 -17.64
CA GLU A 94 -19.06 2.09 -17.37
C GLU A 94 -19.49 1.55 -16.01
N ASN A 95 -18.70 0.65 -15.44
CA ASN A 95 -18.96 0.02 -14.14
C ASN A 95 -18.23 0.74 -13.02
N PHE A 96 -18.75 0.60 -11.80
CA PHE A 96 -18.08 1.10 -10.59
C PHE A 96 -17.82 -0.05 -9.61
N TYR A 97 -16.63 -0.07 -9.02
CA TYR A 97 -16.18 -1.16 -8.18
C TYR A 97 -15.87 -0.68 -6.76
N PHE A 98 -16.51 -1.29 -5.77
CA PHE A 98 -16.16 -1.10 -4.38
C PHE A 98 -15.27 -2.24 -3.91
N MET A 99 -14.00 -1.95 -3.66
CA MET A 99 -13.05 -2.93 -3.16
C MET A 99 -13.09 -2.98 -1.63
N ASP A 100 -13.17 -4.17 -1.07
CA ASP A 100 -13.06 -4.36 0.38
C ASP A 100 -11.72 -3.83 0.91
N VAL A 101 -11.77 -3.18 2.07
CA VAL A 101 -10.58 -2.55 2.67
C VAL A 101 -9.49 -3.56 2.98
N TYR A 102 -9.83 -4.73 3.51
CA TYR A 102 -8.85 -5.78 3.84
C TYR A 102 -8.19 -6.34 2.59
N SER A 103 -8.95 -6.43 1.51
CA SER A 103 -8.43 -6.84 0.21
C SER A 103 -7.46 -5.84 -0.41
N SER A 104 -7.50 -4.57 0.00
CA SER A 104 -6.65 -3.50 -0.56
C SER A 104 -5.31 -3.31 0.16
N VAL A 105 -5.17 -3.76 1.42
CA VAL A 105 -4.03 -3.40 2.29
C VAL A 105 -2.69 -4.01 1.90
N SER A 106 -2.67 -5.05 1.09
CA SER A 106 -1.42 -5.71 0.66
C SER A 106 -0.79 -5.08 -0.58
N TYR A 107 -1.47 -4.14 -1.23
CA TYR A 107 -0.89 -3.41 -2.36
C TYR A 107 0.20 -2.45 -1.88
N SER A 108 1.35 -2.52 -2.50
CA SER A 108 2.51 -1.68 -2.17
C SER A 108 2.79 -0.70 -3.31
N GLU A 109 2.43 0.56 -3.13
CA GLU A 109 2.71 1.61 -4.10
C GLU A 109 4.22 1.83 -4.27
N LYS A 110 4.65 2.02 -5.52
CA LYS A 110 6.02 2.41 -5.83
C LYS A 110 6.17 3.92 -5.64
N MET A 111 7.20 4.33 -4.91
CA MET A 111 7.55 5.75 -4.78
C MET A 111 8.10 6.28 -6.11
N PHE A 112 7.84 7.56 -6.39
CA PHE A 112 8.36 8.28 -7.58
C PHE A 112 7.91 7.73 -8.95
N VAL A 113 6.82 7.00 -8.98
CA VAL A 113 6.18 6.58 -10.24
C VAL A 113 5.00 7.51 -10.51
N ASN A 114 4.83 7.91 -11.77
CA ASN A 114 3.60 8.59 -12.18
C ASN A 114 2.44 7.61 -11.99
N VAL A 115 1.52 7.98 -11.10
CA VAL A 115 0.27 7.23 -10.94
C VAL A 115 -0.58 7.52 -12.15
N ASP A 116 -0.98 6.48 -12.87
CA ASP A 116 -1.98 6.63 -13.92
C ASP A 116 -3.33 6.91 -13.26
N ASN A 117 -3.76 8.17 -13.37
CA ASN A 117 -5.05 8.62 -12.85
C ASN A 117 -6.22 8.30 -13.81
N SER A 118 -6.01 7.44 -14.80
CA SER A 118 -7.07 7.07 -15.76
C SER A 118 -8.15 6.18 -15.14
N ILE A 119 -7.81 5.42 -14.09
CA ILE A 119 -8.75 4.51 -13.44
C ILE A 119 -9.51 5.27 -12.34
N HIS A 120 -10.73 5.70 -12.66
CA HIS A 120 -11.55 6.49 -11.75
C HIS A 120 -12.77 5.74 -11.22
N ASN A 121 -13.04 4.56 -11.75
CA ASN A 121 -14.25 3.79 -11.55
C ASN A 121 -14.16 2.77 -10.40
N TYR A 122 -13.32 3.02 -9.42
CA TYR A 122 -13.28 2.22 -8.21
C TYR A 122 -13.02 3.08 -6.97
N ASP A 123 -13.39 2.55 -5.82
CA ASP A 123 -12.99 3.10 -4.51
C ASP A 123 -12.93 1.98 -3.46
N ILE A 124 -12.27 2.28 -2.32
CA ILE A 124 -12.09 1.34 -1.23
C ILE A 124 -13.23 1.53 -0.23
N MET A 125 -13.87 0.44 0.15
CA MET A 125 -14.92 0.44 1.18
C MET A 125 -14.30 0.71 2.55
N GLY A 126 -14.71 1.79 3.18
CA GLY A 126 -14.16 2.19 4.47
C GLY A 126 -12.79 2.88 4.36
N GLY A 127 -12.04 2.87 5.46
CA GLY A 127 -10.75 3.53 5.51
C GLY A 127 -10.82 5.06 5.59
N TRP A 128 -9.66 5.70 5.46
CA TRP A 128 -9.51 7.14 5.69
C TRP A 128 -10.11 8.02 4.59
N ALA A 129 -10.20 7.49 3.37
CA ALA A 129 -10.67 8.22 2.21
C ALA A 129 -12.18 8.11 1.95
N SER A 130 -12.86 7.13 2.56
CA SER A 130 -14.26 6.76 2.26
C SER A 130 -15.29 7.87 2.47
N LYS A 131 -14.98 8.94 3.19
CA LYS A 131 -15.87 10.09 3.39
C LYS A 131 -15.26 11.40 2.91
N SER A 132 -14.19 11.32 2.14
CA SER A 132 -13.49 12.48 1.61
C SER A 132 -14.30 13.21 0.55
N PRO A 133 -14.02 14.49 0.28
CA PRO A 133 -14.63 15.21 -0.83
C PRO A 133 -14.37 14.55 -2.19
N LEU A 134 -13.19 13.92 -2.37
CA LEU A 134 -12.84 13.21 -3.60
C LEU A 134 -13.72 11.97 -3.80
N TYR A 135 -13.92 11.18 -2.74
CA TYR A 135 -14.83 10.03 -2.75
C TYR A 135 -16.23 10.44 -3.22
N ARG A 136 -16.81 11.48 -2.59
CA ARG A 136 -18.14 12.00 -2.98
C ARG A 136 -18.20 12.46 -4.43
N LYS A 137 -17.11 13.07 -4.93
CA LYS A 137 -17.02 13.51 -6.32
C LYS A 137 -17.01 12.31 -7.28
N LYS A 138 -16.30 11.24 -6.94
CA LYS A 138 -16.30 9.98 -7.72
C LYS A 138 -17.70 9.37 -7.77
N LEU A 139 -18.34 9.15 -6.61
CA LEU A 139 -19.68 8.59 -6.56
C LEU A 139 -20.67 9.39 -7.39
N LYS A 140 -20.63 10.74 -7.29
CA LYS A 140 -21.50 11.63 -8.06
C LYS A 140 -21.28 11.48 -9.56
N ALA A 141 -20.04 11.26 -10.02
CA ALA A 141 -19.75 11.07 -11.45
C ALA A 141 -20.40 9.79 -12.00
N TYR A 142 -20.60 8.77 -11.17
CA TYR A 142 -21.29 7.52 -11.49
C TYR A 142 -22.76 7.49 -11.04
N GLN A 143 -23.33 8.64 -10.63
CA GLN A 143 -24.70 8.79 -10.14
C GLN A 143 -25.02 7.90 -8.92
N ILE A 144 -24.02 7.55 -8.14
CA ILE A 144 -24.14 6.77 -6.91
C ILE A 144 -24.37 7.76 -5.76
N ASN A 145 -25.48 7.61 -5.02
CA ASN A 145 -25.77 8.46 -3.87
C ASN A 145 -24.98 7.99 -2.64
N THR A 146 -25.15 6.72 -2.30
CA THR A 146 -24.39 6.04 -1.23
C THR A 146 -23.86 4.71 -1.76
N MET A 147 -22.83 4.20 -1.11
CA MET A 147 -22.24 2.90 -1.45
C MET A 147 -23.28 1.77 -1.28
N GLU A 148 -23.99 1.82 -0.18
CA GLU A 148 -24.98 0.81 0.22
C GLU A 148 -26.14 0.75 -0.81
N GLU A 149 -26.66 1.89 -1.19
CA GLU A 149 -27.72 2.00 -2.19
C GLU A 149 -27.21 1.59 -3.59
N GLY A 150 -26.00 2.03 -3.94
CA GLY A 150 -25.39 1.70 -5.23
C GLY A 150 -25.21 0.20 -5.43
N LEU A 151 -24.70 -0.49 -4.39
CA LEU A 151 -24.49 -1.95 -4.45
C LEU A 151 -25.81 -2.75 -4.59
N LEU A 152 -26.92 -2.26 -3.99
CA LEU A 152 -28.19 -2.95 -4.02
C LEU A 152 -29.03 -2.69 -5.27
N SER A 153 -29.01 -1.45 -5.76
CA SER A 153 -29.98 -0.97 -6.76
C SER A 153 -29.41 -0.75 -8.15
N MET A 154 -28.09 -0.61 -8.29
CA MET A 154 -27.47 -0.29 -9.57
C MET A 154 -26.84 -1.52 -10.23
N GLU A 155 -27.19 -1.75 -11.50
CA GLU A 155 -26.72 -2.90 -12.27
C GLU A 155 -25.23 -2.87 -12.59
N ASN A 156 -24.64 -1.68 -12.61
CA ASN A 156 -23.23 -1.44 -12.95
C ASN A 156 -22.34 -1.18 -11.73
N VAL A 157 -22.79 -1.52 -10.52
CA VAL A 157 -22.01 -1.38 -9.29
C VAL A 157 -21.70 -2.75 -8.71
N TYR A 158 -20.43 -3.00 -8.44
CA TYR A 158 -19.91 -4.29 -8.04
C TYR A 158 -19.10 -4.21 -6.74
N PHE A 159 -19.08 -5.31 -6.01
CA PHE A 159 -18.23 -5.51 -4.84
C PHE A 159 -17.04 -6.39 -5.22
N VAL A 160 -15.84 -6.01 -4.78
CA VAL A 160 -14.59 -6.71 -5.09
C VAL A 160 -13.86 -7.09 -3.81
N ARG A 161 -13.44 -8.33 -3.72
CA ARG A 161 -12.64 -8.82 -2.58
C ARG A 161 -11.60 -9.83 -3.01
N LYS A 162 -10.66 -10.13 -2.11
CA LYS A 162 -9.82 -11.34 -2.22
C LYS A 162 -10.62 -12.58 -1.87
N LYS A 163 -10.37 -13.66 -2.59
CA LYS A 163 -11.06 -14.95 -2.43
C LYS A 163 -11.02 -15.51 -1.00
N ALA A 164 -9.96 -15.24 -0.26
CA ALA A 164 -9.78 -15.74 1.11
C ALA A 164 -10.50 -14.94 2.20
N GLU A 165 -11.05 -13.77 1.85
CA GLU A 165 -11.70 -12.88 2.85
C GLU A 165 -13.14 -13.32 3.13
N ASP A 166 -13.61 -13.06 4.35
CA ASP A 166 -14.97 -13.38 4.75
C ASP A 166 -15.98 -12.32 4.26
N MET A 167 -17.16 -12.75 3.83
CA MET A 167 -18.26 -11.89 3.38
C MET A 167 -19.47 -11.85 4.31
N HIS A 168 -19.49 -12.62 5.39
CA HIS A 168 -20.64 -12.67 6.28
C HIS A 168 -20.97 -11.30 6.89
N TRP A 169 -19.96 -10.44 7.08
CA TRP A 169 -20.19 -9.09 7.58
C TRP A 169 -21.10 -8.27 6.66
N LEU A 170 -21.02 -8.47 5.35
CA LEU A 170 -21.82 -7.73 4.37
C LEU A 170 -23.28 -8.17 4.42
N SER A 171 -23.53 -9.48 4.47
CA SER A 171 -24.88 -10.01 4.65
C SER A 171 -25.49 -9.55 5.99
N ASN A 172 -24.74 -9.66 7.08
CA ASN A 172 -25.20 -9.22 8.41
C ASN A 172 -25.50 -7.70 8.45
N TYR A 173 -24.72 -6.91 7.73
CA TYR A 173 -24.95 -5.47 7.63
C TYR A 173 -26.32 -5.19 6.99
N TYR A 174 -26.61 -5.76 5.84
CA TYR A 174 -27.88 -5.54 5.14
C TYR A 174 -29.06 -6.13 5.89
N GLU A 175 -28.94 -7.31 6.47
CA GLU A 175 -29.96 -7.93 7.31
C GLU A 175 -30.32 -7.03 8.53
N SER A 176 -29.32 -6.41 9.15
CA SER A 176 -29.55 -5.49 10.27
C SER A 176 -30.30 -4.21 9.87
N HIS A 177 -30.33 -3.89 8.58
CA HIS A 177 -31.09 -2.78 8.00
C HIS A 177 -32.43 -3.22 7.38
N GLY A 178 -32.78 -4.49 7.55
CA GLY A 178 -34.05 -5.04 7.07
C GLY A 178 -34.05 -5.46 5.60
N GLU A 179 -32.88 -5.55 4.99
CA GLU A 179 -32.71 -5.93 3.59
C GLU A 179 -32.07 -7.32 3.51
N ASN A 180 -32.71 -8.22 2.76
CA ASN A 180 -32.11 -9.50 2.41
C ASN A 180 -31.37 -9.34 1.07
N ILE A 181 -30.15 -9.85 0.99
CA ILE A 181 -29.34 -9.72 -0.20
C ILE A 181 -29.03 -11.08 -0.84
N LYS A 182 -28.92 -11.06 -2.16
CA LYS A 182 -28.37 -12.15 -2.95
C LYS A 182 -27.02 -11.71 -3.49
N ILE A 183 -25.99 -12.48 -3.23
CA ILE A 183 -24.62 -12.24 -3.68
C ILE A 183 -24.31 -13.20 -4.82
N THR A 184 -23.97 -12.69 -5.99
CA THR A 184 -23.69 -13.49 -7.18
C THR A 184 -22.28 -13.21 -7.66
N LEU A 185 -21.44 -14.25 -7.77
CA LEU A 185 -20.12 -14.15 -8.36
C LEU A 185 -20.24 -13.84 -9.85
N VAL A 186 -19.59 -12.79 -10.31
CA VAL A 186 -19.58 -12.35 -11.70
C VAL A 186 -18.31 -12.79 -12.41
N GLU A 187 -17.16 -12.53 -11.78
CA GLU A 187 -15.85 -12.79 -12.39
C GLU A 187 -14.81 -13.14 -11.31
N THR A 188 -13.79 -13.89 -11.70
CA THR A 188 -12.62 -14.18 -10.87
C THR A 188 -11.37 -13.78 -11.63
N ILE A 189 -10.55 -12.91 -11.05
CA ILE A 189 -9.34 -12.38 -11.66
C ILE A 189 -8.12 -13.00 -10.99
N ASP A 190 -7.24 -13.62 -11.80
CA ASP A 190 -5.99 -14.26 -11.39
C ASP A 190 -6.15 -15.28 -10.26
N ASP A 191 -7.34 -15.88 -10.14
CA ASP A 191 -7.74 -16.79 -9.03
C ASP A 191 -7.55 -16.18 -7.62
N VAL A 192 -7.34 -14.88 -7.54
CA VAL A 192 -7.08 -14.12 -6.30
C VAL A 192 -8.22 -13.18 -5.95
N PHE A 193 -8.76 -12.46 -6.93
CA PHE A 193 -9.83 -11.51 -6.70
C PHE A 193 -11.14 -12.00 -7.30
N GLU A 194 -12.21 -11.76 -6.58
CA GLU A 194 -13.58 -12.09 -6.95
C GLU A 194 -14.41 -10.83 -7.03
N ILE A 195 -15.18 -10.70 -8.12
CA ILE A 195 -16.09 -9.59 -8.37
C ILE A 195 -17.51 -10.11 -8.19
N TYR A 196 -18.27 -9.45 -7.35
CA TYR A 196 -19.62 -9.84 -6.99
C TYR A 196 -20.63 -8.77 -7.34
N ARG A 197 -21.78 -9.21 -7.79
CA ARG A 197 -22.99 -8.42 -7.83
C ARG A 197 -23.83 -8.67 -6.59
N ILE A 198 -24.33 -7.59 -6.01
CA ILE A 198 -25.22 -7.64 -4.85
C ILE A 198 -26.59 -7.15 -5.31
N GLU A 199 -27.61 -7.90 -5.01
CA GLU A 199 -29.00 -7.60 -5.37
C GLU A 199 -29.88 -7.77 -4.16
N ALA A 200 -30.93 -6.97 -4.04
CA ALA A 200 -31.97 -7.24 -3.07
C ALA A 200 -32.62 -8.61 -3.38
N ALA A 201 -32.67 -9.50 -2.40
CA ALA A 201 -33.39 -10.75 -2.57
C ALA A 201 -34.88 -10.45 -2.56
N ASN A 202 -35.52 -10.47 -3.71
CA ASN A 202 -36.97 -10.40 -3.78
C ASN A 202 -37.56 -11.59 -3.04
N LEU A 203 -38.33 -11.32 -2.01
CA LEU A 203 -39.20 -12.29 -1.32
C LEU A 203 -40.28 -12.83 -2.23
#